data_f04af057c9b9f086dd623d9fb785e39d
#
_entry.id   f04af057c9b9f086dd623d9fb785e39d
#
_cell.length_a   1.000
_cell.length_b   1.000
_cell.length_c   1.000
_cell.angle_alpha   90.00
_cell.angle_beta   90.00
_cell.angle_gamma   90.00
#
_symmetry.space_group_name_H-M   'P 1'
#
loop_
_entity.id
_entity.type
_entity.pdbx_description
1 polymer ?
#
loop_
_entity_poly.entity_id
_entity_poly.type
_entity_poly.pdbx_seq_one_letter_code
_entity_poly.pdbx_strand_id
1 'polypeptide(L)'
;DRRFMLVSNHLSRFDPMICMVRFRRTPLAFVSKPGNFKIPLAGAFIHKCGYLSIDRENARNALTTLNTATEYISSGRLSVGIYPEGTRSKTGELLEFKDGVFKIARDSHAPIVVMTVSGTENITHNFPFRPTHVDMHIVRVIQPEEYAGMRTGAISSMVRKYMEDDLATQDRKNQNDTTAAVIS
;
A
#
# COMPACT_ATOMS: atom_id res chain seq x y z
N ASP A 1 -12.65 -15.96 6.45
CA ASP A 1 -11.99 -14.84 5.78
C ASP A 1 -10.84 -14.32 6.64
N ARG A 2 -9.61 -14.71 6.30
CA ARG A 2 -8.41 -14.30 7.04
C ARG A 2 -8.07 -12.85 6.72
N ARG A 3 -7.80 -12.01 7.72
CA ARG A 3 -7.31 -10.63 7.53
C ARG A 3 -5.85 -10.67 7.09
N PHE A 4 -5.40 -9.62 6.40
CA PHE A 4 -4.08 -9.54 5.81
C PHE A 4 -3.48 -8.14 5.93
N MET A 5 -2.17 -8.05 5.76
CA MET A 5 -1.47 -6.80 5.53
C MET A 5 -1.35 -6.57 4.02
N LEU A 6 -1.93 -5.48 3.51
CA LEU A 6 -1.74 -5.04 2.13
C LEU A 6 -0.53 -4.11 2.06
N VAL A 7 0.41 -4.41 1.19
CA VAL A 7 1.59 -3.57 0.92
C VAL A 7 1.58 -3.14 -0.54
N SER A 8 1.66 -1.83 -0.77
CA SER A 8 1.69 -1.26 -2.13
C SER A 8 2.67 -0.08 -2.20
N ASN A 9 3.12 0.26 -3.41
CA ASN A 9 3.79 1.52 -3.70
C ASN A 9 2.82 2.69 -3.61
N HIS A 10 3.34 3.89 -3.42
CA HIS A 10 2.52 5.09 -3.19
C HIS A 10 2.83 6.19 -4.21
N LEU A 11 1.90 6.46 -5.11
CA LEU A 11 2.01 7.45 -6.17
C LEU A 11 1.04 8.63 -5.97
N SER A 12 -0.16 8.36 -5.46
CA SER A 12 -1.25 9.33 -5.41
C SER A 12 -1.97 9.37 -4.06
N ARG A 13 -2.59 10.49 -3.74
CA ARG A 13 -3.53 10.58 -2.62
C ARG A 13 -4.78 9.70 -2.79
N PHE A 14 -5.04 9.26 -4.03
CA PHE A 14 -6.18 8.43 -4.37
C PHE A 14 -5.91 6.92 -4.21
N ASP A 15 -4.65 6.50 -4.06
CA ASP A 15 -4.29 5.08 -3.95
C ASP A 15 -5.11 4.32 -2.88
N PRO A 16 -5.29 4.85 -1.65
CA PRO A 16 -6.08 4.13 -0.65
C PRO A 16 -7.54 3.95 -1.07
N MET A 17 -8.14 4.95 -1.73
CA MET A 17 -9.54 4.88 -2.17
C MET A 17 -9.71 3.85 -3.29
N ILE A 18 -8.76 3.80 -4.24
CA ILE A 18 -8.76 2.84 -5.33
C ILE A 18 -8.58 1.42 -4.77
N CYS A 19 -7.67 1.24 -3.81
CA CYS A 19 -7.51 -0.02 -3.10
C CYS A 19 -8.82 -0.45 -2.40
N MET A 20 -9.53 0.46 -1.74
CA MET A 20 -10.81 0.15 -1.11
C MET A 20 -11.87 -0.30 -2.12
N VAL A 21 -11.91 0.31 -3.30
CA VAL A 21 -12.82 -0.12 -4.39
C VAL A 21 -12.45 -1.53 -4.88
N ARG A 22 -11.16 -1.81 -5.04
CA ARG A 22 -10.66 -3.14 -5.46
C ARG A 22 -10.98 -4.21 -4.42
N PHE A 23 -10.83 -3.90 -3.15
CA PHE A 23 -11.07 -4.79 -2.02
C PHE A 23 -12.44 -4.55 -1.34
N ARG A 24 -13.45 -4.11 -2.09
CA ARG A 24 -14.78 -3.68 -1.58
C ARG A 24 -15.49 -4.68 -0.67
N ARG A 25 -15.14 -5.96 -0.74
CA ARG A 25 -15.69 -7.03 0.11
C ARG A 25 -14.87 -7.31 1.36
N THR A 26 -13.74 -6.64 1.52
CA THR A 26 -12.82 -6.82 2.64
C THR A 26 -12.75 -5.53 3.43
N PRO A 27 -13.06 -5.52 4.72
CA PRO A 27 -12.82 -4.36 5.56
C PRO A 27 -11.33 -4.04 5.60
N LEU A 28 -10.93 -2.89 5.02
CA LEU A 28 -9.55 -2.48 4.84
C LEU A 28 -9.36 -1.06 5.37
N ALA A 29 -8.47 -0.90 6.33
CA ALA A 29 -8.02 0.39 6.84
C ALA A 29 -6.60 0.70 6.39
N PHE A 30 -6.25 1.98 6.33
CA PHE A 30 -4.89 2.41 5.99
C PHE A 30 -4.24 3.19 7.14
N VAL A 31 -2.92 3.15 7.16
CA VAL A 31 -2.13 4.02 8.03
C VAL A 31 -1.88 5.33 7.30
N SER A 32 -2.24 6.44 7.92
CA SER A 32 -2.24 7.78 7.32
C SER A 32 -1.61 8.82 8.25
N LYS A 33 -1.08 9.91 7.67
CA LYS A 33 -0.52 11.01 8.48
C LYS A 33 -1.61 11.80 9.21
N PRO A 34 -1.32 12.41 10.38
CA PRO A 34 -2.31 13.14 11.18
C PRO A 34 -3.05 14.25 10.42
N GLY A 35 -2.34 14.95 9.53
CA GLY A 35 -2.93 16.03 8.73
C GLY A 35 -4.11 15.60 7.85
N ASN A 36 -4.15 14.34 7.40
CA ASN A 36 -5.25 13.87 6.56
C ASN A 36 -6.58 13.77 7.31
N PHE A 37 -6.55 13.55 8.63
CA PHE A 37 -7.74 13.51 9.49
C PHE A 37 -8.38 14.88 9.69
N LYS A 38 -7.65 15.97 9.40
CA LYS A 38 -8.13 17.35 9.51
C LYS A 38 -8.76 17.87 8.21
N ILE A 39 -8.69 17.13 7.12
CA ILE A 39 -9.29 17.54 5.84
C ILE A 39 -10.81 17.45 5.92
N PRO A 40 -11.57 18.53 5.63
CA PRO A 40 -13.03 18.51 5.66
C PRO A 40 -13.58 17.35 4.80
N LEU A 41 -14.63 16.69 5.28
CA LEU A 41 -15.27 15.51 4.69
C LEU A 41 -14.35 14.27 4.60
N ALA A 42 -13.17 14.40 4.01
CA ALA A 42 -12.23 13.29 3.87
C ALA A 42 -11.73 12.78 5.24
N GLY A 43 -11.45 13.67 6.20
CA GLY A 43 -11.05 13.30 7.55
C GLY A 43 -12.12 12.49 8.27
N ALA A 44 -13.39 12.91 8.18
CA ALA A 44 -14.51 12.18 8.75
C ALA A 44 -14.69 10.80 8.11
N PHE A 45 -14.53 10.71 6.79
CA PHE A 45 -14.61 9.45 6.05
C PHE A 45 -13.52 8.46 6.48
N ILE A 46 -12.24 8.86 6.46
CA ILE A 46 -11.13 7.97 6.83
C ILE A 46 -11.21 7.55 8.30
N HIS A 47 -11.70 8.42 9.17
CA HIS A 47 -11.95 8.08 10.58
C HIS A 47 -13.00 6.97 10.70
N LYS A 48 -14.13 7.09 9.99
CA LYS A 48 -15.19 6.05 9.96
C LYS A 48 -14.71 4.73 9.35
N CYS A 49 -13.77 4.78 8.40
CA CYS A 49 -13.16 3.59 7.80
C CYS A 49 -12.12 2.92 8.71
N GLY A 50 -11.89 3.44 9.92
CA GLY A 50 -10.95 2.86 10.89
C GLY A 50 -9.47 3.13 10.55
N TYR A 51 -9.16 4.13 9.73
CA TYR A 51 -7.77 4.49 9.44
C TYR A 51 -7.02 4.84 10.71
N LEU A 52 -5.74 4.51 10.72
CA LEU A 52 -4.84 4.75 11.84
C LEU A 52 -3.94 5.95 11.56
N SER A 53 -3.87 6.87 12.53
CA SER A 53 -2.99 8.02 12.43
C SER A 53 -1.58 7.66 12.88
N ILE A 54 -0.57 7.89 12.05
CA ILE A 54 0.83 7.68 12.39
C ILE A 54 1.60 9.00 12.34
N ASP A 55 2.15 9.39 13.49
CA ASP A 55 3.13 10.45 13.58
C ASP A 55 4.53 9.81 13.49
N ARG A 56 5.22 10.06 12.38
CA ARG A 56 6.51 9.44 12.07
C ARG A 56 7.69 10.10 12.79
N GLU A 57 7.48 11.32 13.27
CA GLU A 57 8.47 12.07 14.06
C GLU A 57 8.45 11.65 15.53
N ASN A 58 7.36 11.00 15.95
CA ASN A 58 7.20 10.49 17.30
C ASN A 58 7.23 8.96 17.30
N ALA A 59 8.40 8.39 17.64
CA ALA A 59 8.61 6.94 17.66
C ALA A 59 7.62 6.18 18.56
N ARG A 60 7.23 6.76 19.70
CA ARG A 60 6.26 6.14 20.61
C ARG A 60 4.86 6.10 20.00
N ASN A 61 4.44 7.17 19.35
CA ASN A 61 3.16 7.20 18.62
C ASN A 61 3.16 6.21 17.47
N ALA A 62 4.25 6.19 16.68
CA ALA A 62 4.40 5.23 15.59
C ALA A 62 4.26 3.79 16.08
N LEU A 63 4.95 3.41 17.17
CA LEU A 63 4.85 2.07 17.74
C LEU A 63 3.43 1.74 18.21
N THR A 64 2.75 2.67 18.87
CA THR A 64 1.35 2.49 19.29
C THR A 64 0.45 2.23 18.10
N THR A 65 0.60 3.02 17.03
CA THR A 65 -0.16 2.85 15.79
C THR A 65 0.08 1.49 15.15
N LEU A 66 1.33 1.01 15.08
CA LEU A 66 1.67 -0.30 14.54
C LEU A 66 1.07 -1.44 15.40
N ASN A 67 1.07 -1.29 16.72
CA ASN A 67 0.45 -2.27 17.61
C ASN A 67 -1.08 -2.33 17.42
N THR A 68 -1.75 -1.19 17.27
CA THR A 68 -3.19 -1.15 16.94
C THR A 68 -3.49 -1.78 15.58
N ALA A 69 -2.63 -1.54 14.59
CA ALA A 69 -2.75 -2.20 13.27
C ALA A 69 -2.61 -3.73 13.37
N THR A 70 -1.66 -4.19 14.19
CA THR A 70 -1.50 -5.62 14.49
C THR A 70 -2.76 -6.20 15.13
N GLU A 71 -3.33 -5.50 16.11
CA GLU A 71 -4.57 -5.90 16.78
C GLU A 71 -5.76 -5.98 15.83
N TYR A 72 -5.89 -5.02 14.89
CA TYR A 72 -6.96 -5.06 13.88
C TYR A 72 -6.94 -6.37 13.08
N ILE A 73 -5.76 -6.81 12.69
CA ILE A 73 -5.59 -8.04 11.91
C ILE A 73 -5.81 -9.27 12.80
N SER A 74 -5.14 -9.35 13.97
CA SER A 74 -5.18 -10.50 14.87
C SER A 74 -6.57 -10.77 15.42
N SER A 75 -7.35 -9.71 15.68
CA SER A 75 -8.75 -9.84 16.13
C SER A 75 -9.74 -10.17 15.00
N GLY A 76 -9.28 -10.25 13.75
CA GLY A 76 -10.15 -10.47 12.59
C GLY A 76 -11.01 -9.25 12.21
N ARG A 77 -10.79 -8.10 12.83
CA ARG A 77 -11.60 -6.89 12.64
C ARG A 77 -11.39 -6.26 11.27
N LEU A 78 -10.15 -5.89 10.93
CA LEU A 78 -9.80 -5.19 9.69
C LEU A 78 -8.52 -5.76 9.11
N SER A 79 -8.41 -5.78 7.79
CA SER A 79 -7.13 -5.83 7.09
C SER A 79 -6.48 -4.44 7.11
N VAL A 80 -5.17 -4.37 7.01
CA VAL A 80 -4.45 -3.09 7.09
C VAL A 80 -3.60 -2.87 5.86
N GLY A 81 -3.86 -1.77 5.16
CA GLY A 81 -3.06 -1.31 4.02
C GLY A 81 -1.94 -0.37 4.47
N ILE A 82 -0.76 -0.58 3.94
CA ILE A 82 0.43 0.21 4.22
C ILE A 82 1.19 0.54 2.93
N TYR A 83 1.66 1.76 2.88
CA TYR A 83 2.65 2.23 1.92
C TYR A 83 4.00 2.32 2.65
N PRO A 84 4.91 1.33 2.49
CA PRO A 84 6.11 1.23 3.32
C PRO A 84 7.11 2.37 3.07
N GLU A 85 7.02 3.02 1.92
CA GLU A 85 7.78 4.22 1.57
C GLU A 85 7.51 5.39 2.52
N GLY A 86 6.34 5.41 3.12
CA GLY A 86 5.92 6.45 4.04
C GLY A 86 5.61 7.80 3.39
N THR A 87 5.90 8.01 2.13
CA THR A 87 5.56 9.20 1.34
C THR A 87 5.26 8.78 -0.09
N ARG A 88 4.69 9.68 -0.88
CA ARG A 88 4.42 9.42 -2.30
C ARG A 88 5.68 9.60 -3.13
N SER A 89 5.95 8.66 -4.02
CA SER A 89 6.94 8.85 -5.07
C SER A 89 6.45 9.91 -6.07
N LYS A 90 7.37 10.76 -6.51
CA LYS A 90 7.12 11.78 -7.55
C LYS A 90 7.68 11.36 -8.90
N THR A 91 8.57 10.39 -8.92
CA THR A 91 9.25 9.89 -10.11
C THR A 91 8.64 8.59 -10.63
N GLY A 92 7.74 7.96 -9.86
CA GLY A 92 7.21 6.63 -10.15
C GLY A 92 8.09 5.50 -9.61
N GLU A 93 9.34 5.78 -9.26
CA GLU A 93 10.26 4.79 -8.70
C GLU A 93 9.91 4.44 -7.25
N LEU A 94 10.21 3.23 -6.82
CA LEU A 94 10.06 2.80 -5.42
C LEU A 94 11.07 3.53 -4.53
N LEU A 95 10.55 4.23 -3.53
CA LEU A 95 11.36 4.86 -2.49
C LEU A 95 11.84 3.82 -1.46
N GLU A 96 12.72 4.23 -0.57
CA GLU A 96 13.21 3.40 0.52
C GLU A 96 12.07 2.98 1.46
N PHE A 97 12.02 1.69 1.82
CA PHE A 97 11.01 1.17 2.72
C PHE A 97 11.36 1.41 4.18
N LYS A 98 10.36 1.68 4.99
CA LYS A 98 10.47 1.75 6.45
C LYS A 98 10.22 0.36 7.04
N ASP A 99 11.29 -0.36 7.31
CA ASP A 99 11.27 -1.76 7.75
C ASP A 99 10.36 -2.03 8.95
N GLY A 100 10.27 -1.06 9.86
CA GLY A 100 9.46 -1.18 11.08
C GLY A 100 7.98 -1.46 10.84
N VAL A 101 7.42 -1.11 9.67
CA VAL A 101 6.01 -1.35 9.38
C VAL A 101 5.68 -2.84 9.22
N PHE A 102 6.66 -3.66 8.83
CA PHE A 102 6.50 -5.11 8.69
C PHE A 102 6.35 -5.85 10.03
N LYS A 103 6.55 -5.16 11.15
CA LYS A 103 6.15 -5.63 12.48
C LYS A 103 4.67 -6.04 12.52
N ILE A 104 3.81 -5.35 11.78
CA ILE A 104 2.37 -5.66 11.71
C ILE A 104 2.15 -7.11 11.24
N ALA A 105 2.71 -7.50 10.09
CA ALA A 105 2.56 -8.85 9.56
C ALA A 105 3.22 -9.88 10.48
N ARG A 106 4.46 -9.60 10.90
CA ARG A 106 5.24 -10.51 11.76
C ARG A 106 4.49 -10.85 13.06
N ASP A 107 3.99 -9.83 13.75
CA ASP A 107 3.41 -10.00 15.09
C ASP A 107 1.93 -10.47 15.02
N SER A 108 1.23 -10.22 13.92
CA SER A 108 -0.12 -10.74 13.69
C SER A 108 -0.14 -12.11 12.99
N HIS A 109 0.99 -12.61 12.54
CA HIS A 109 1.09 -13.82 11.70
C HIS A 109 0.11 -13.81 10.53
N ALA A 110 0.03 -12.66 9.82
CA ALA A 110 -0.94 -12.42 8.77
C ALA A 110 -0.34 -12.60 7.37
N PRO A 111 -1.08 -13.06 6.38
CA PRO A 111 -0.63 -13.01 4.99
C PRO A 111 -0.28 -11.58 4.59
N ILE A 112 0.78 -11.42 3.78
CA ILE A 112 1.14 -10.15 3.16
C ILE A 112 0.69 -10.20 1.71
N VAL A 113 -0.25 -9.33 1.33
CA VAL A 113 -0.66 -9.13 -0.06
C VAL A 113 0.22 -8.04 -0.65
N VAL A 114 1.11 -8.42 -1.54
CA VAL A 114 2.00 -7.50 -2.26
C VAL A 114 1.30 -7.03 -3.53
N MET A 115 1.20 -5.74 -3.70
CA MET A 115 0.50 -5.13 -4.83
C MET A 115 1.31 -3.97 -5.39
N THR A 116 1.30 -3.81 -6.71
CA THR A 116 1.80 -2.62 -7.40
C THR A 116 0.64 -1.83 -8.01
N VAL A 117 0.82 -0.53 -8.08
CA VAL A 117 -0.14 0.41 -8.68
C VAL A 117 0.62 1.33 -9.62
N SER A 118 0.02 1.62 -10.79
CA SER A 118 0.53 2.61 -11.74
C SER A 118 -0.60 3.45 -12.34
N GLY A 119 -0.29 4.64 -12.84
CA GLY A 119 -1.25 5.56 -13.47
C GLY A 119 -2.03 6.45 -12.50
N THR A 120 -2.02 6.17 -11.18
CA THR A 120 -2.79 6.94 -10.20
C THR A 120 -2.28 8.37 -10.01
N GLU A 121 -1.00 8.62 -10.27
CA GLU A 121 -0.38 9.94 -10.25
C GLU A 121 -1.04 10.92 -11.24
N ASN A 122 -1.58 10.39 -12.34
CA ASN A 122 -2.22 11.17 -13.39
C ASN A 122 -3.66 11.59 -13.05
N ILE A 123 -4.29 11.01 -12.03
CA ILE A 123 -5.70 11.28 -11.68
C ILE A 123 -5.95 12.77 -11.46
N THR A 124 -5.11 13.42 -10.66
CA THR A 124 -5.29 14.86 -10.34
C THR A 124 -5.14 15.74 -11.58
N HIS A 125 -4.30 15.33 -12.54
CA HIS A 125 -4.05 16.07 -13.76
C HIS A 125 -5.18 15.87 -14.78
N ASN A 126 -5.71 14.67 -14.88
CA ASN A 126 -6.72 14.31 -15.87
C ASN A 126 -8.14 14.70 -15.45
N PHE A 127 -8.44 14.67 -14.14
CA PHE A 127 -9.77 14.98 -13.62
C PHE A 127 -10.10 16.47 -13.76
N PRO A 128 -11.35 16.85 -14.12
CA PRO A 128 -12.49 15.98 -14.44
C PRO A 128 -12.65 15.66 -15.95
N PHE A 129 -11.76 16.14 -16.81
CA PHE A 129 -12.00 16.21 -18.26
C PHE A 129 -11.48 15.00 -19.03
N ARG A 130 -10.60 14.19 -18.45
CA ARG A 130 -10.02 13.03 -19.12
C ARG A 130 -10.08 11.80 -18.21
N PRO A 131 -10.40 10.61 -18.76
CA PRO A 131 -10.28 9.37 -18.02
C PRO A 131 -8.81 9.10 -17.68
N THR A 132 -8.59 8.42 -16.57
CA THR A 132 -7.26 7.96 -16.16
C THR A 132 -7.26 6.45 -16.13
N HIS A 133 -6.36 5.84 -16.88
CA HIS A 133 -6.10 4.42 -16.77
C HIS A 133 -5.26 4.16 -15.51
N VAL A 134 -5.69 3.18 -14.73
CA VAL A 134 -5.01 2.79 -13.49
C VAL A 134 -4.87 1.27 -13.50
N ASP A 135 -3.64 0.82 -13.39
CA ASP A 135 -3.34 -0.60 -13.26
C ASP A 135 -3.07 -0.94 -11.80
N MET A 136 -3.66 -2.04 -11.35
CA MET A 136 -3.46 -2.61 -10.02
C MET A 136 -3.13 -4.09 -10.15
N HIS A 137 -1.92 -4.44 -9.79
CA HIS A 137 -1.43 -5.79 -9.93
C HIS A 137 -1.16 -6.43 -8.58
N ILE A 138 -1.86 -7.53 -8.25
CA ILE A 138 -1.53 -8.34 -7.08
C ILE A 138 -0.36 -9.24 -7.49
N VAL A 139 0.83 -8.87 -7.02
CA VAL A 139 2.10 -9.52 -7.39
C VAL A 139 2.22 -10.87 -6.72
N ARG A 140 1.96 -10.92 -5.41
CA ARG A 140 2.10 -12.13 -4.61
C ARG A 140 1.30 -12.03 -3.32
N VAL A 141 0.88 -13.17 -2.81
CA VAL A 141 0.42 -13.35 -1.44
C VAL A 141 1.46 -14.19 -0.71
N ILE A 142 2.16 -13.58 0.25
CA ILE A 142 3.19 -14.21 1.06
C ILE A 142 2.51 -14.76 2.31
N GLN A 143 2.63 -16.06 2.54
CA GLN A 143 2.04 -16.70 3.71
C GLN A 143 2.93 -16.52 4.95
N PRO A 144 2.38 -16.54 6.18
CA PRO A 144 3.15 -16.35 7.40
C PRO A 144 4.32 -17.33 7.56
N GLU A 145 4.17 -18.54 7.04
CA GLU A 145 5.19 -19.57 7.07
C GLU A 145 6.44 -19.20 6.26
N GLU A 146 6.27 -18.39 5.20
CA GLU A 146 7.36 -17.97 4.31
C GLU A 146 8.28 -16.91 4.96
N TYR A 147 7.79 -16.19 5.97
CA TYR A 147 8.58 -15.19 6.68
C TYR A 147 8.74 -15.47 8.18
N ALA A 148 8.34 -16.67 8.62
CA ALA A 148 8.50 -17.10 10.02
C ALA A 148 9.97 -16.98 10.48
N GLY A 149 10.18 -16.36 11.63
CA GLY A 149 11.52 -16.13 12.20
C GLY A 149 12.33 -15.00 11.54
N MET A 150 11.84 -14.38 10.48
CA MET A 150 12.54 -13.27 9.83
C MET A 150 12.43 -11.97 10.64
N ARG A 151 13.52 -11.17 10.59
CA ARG A 151 13.48 -9.77 11.05
C ARG A 151 12.72 -8.91 10.06
N THR A 152 12.15 -7.80 10.54
CA THR A 152 11.36 -6.86 9.70
C THR A 152 12.11 -6.37 8.46
N GLY A 153 13.42 -6.11 8.56
CA GLY A 153 14.24 -5.73 7.40
C GLY A 153 14.36 -6.82 6.34
N ALA A 154 14.40 -8.10 6.72
CA ALA A 154 14.41 -9.21 5.76
C ALA A 154 13.06 -9.35 5.05
N ILE A 155 11.95 -9.19 5.77
CA ILE A 155 10.60 -9.18 5.19
C ILE A 155 10.46 -7.99 4.23
N SER A 156 10.93 -6.80 4.63
CA SER A 156 10.94 -5.59 3.81
C SER A 156 11.67 -5.80 2.49
N SER A 157 12.90 -6.34 2.54
CA SER A 157 13.72 -6.60 1.35
C SER A 157 13.05 -7.62 0.41
N MET A 158 12.43 -8.66 0.97
CA MET A 158 11.70 -9.67 0.19
C MET A 158 10.50 -9.06 -0.53
N VAL A 159 9.68 -8.28 0.17
CA VAL A 159 8.50 -7.61 -0.41
C VAL A 159 8.94 -6.60 -1.48
N ARG A 160 9.97 -5.80 -1.18
CA ARG A 160 10.52 -4.82 -2.11
C ARG A 160 10.96 -5.48 -3.42
N LYS A 161 11.68 -6.59 -3.33
CA LYS A 161 12.13 -7.33 -4.52
C LYS A 161 10.97 -7.77 -5.40
N TYR A 162 9.89 -8.31 -4.82
CA TYR A 162 8.71 -8.68 -5.61
C TYR A 162 8.09 -7.48 -6.33
N MET A 163 8.05 -6.32 -5.69
CA MET A 163 7.50 -5.11 -6.30
C MET A 163 8.40 -4.59 -7.42
N GLU A 164 9.73 -4.57 -7.21
CA GLU A 164 10.71 -4.16 -8.23
C GLU A 164 10.66 -5.04 -9.48
N ASP A 165 10.62 -6.36 -9.30
CA ASP A 165 10.55 -7.33 -10.39
C ASP A 165 9.26 -7.17 -11.21
N ASP A 166 8.14 -6.90 -10.55
CA ASP A 166 6.85 -6.69 -11.21
C ASP A 166 6.83 -5.35 -11.97
N LEU A 167 7.22 -4.25 -11.35
CA LEU A 167 7.28 -2.92 -12.00
C LEU A 167 8.20 -2.94 -13.21
N ALA A 168 9.39 -3.54 -13.12
CA ALA A 168 10.29 -3.69 -14.25
C ALA A 168 9.70 -4.52 -15.41
N THR A 169 8.80 -5.45 -15.09
CA THR A 169 8.09 -6.25 -16.09
C THR A 169 6.98 -5.44 -16.78
N GLN A 170 6.26 -4.63 -16.01
CA GLN A 170 5.23 -3.73 -16.54
C GLN A 170 5.83 -2.67 -17.47
N ASP A 171 6.94 -2.05 -17.08
CA ASP A 171 7.63 -1.04 -17.89
C ASP A 171 8.06 -1.61 -19.25
N ARG A 172 8.59 -2.83 -19.27
CA ARG A 172 8.97 -3.51 -20.52
C ARG A 172 7.77 -3.78 -21.44
N LYS A 173 6.62 -4.16 -20.88
CA LYS A 173 5.38 -4.36 -21.65
C LYS A 173 4.90 -3.06 -22.27
N ASN A 174 4.84 -1.99 -21.48
CA ASN A 174 4.40 -0.68 -21.93
C ASN A 174 5.31 -0.12 -23.05
N GLN A 175 6.62 -0.33 -22.98
CA GLN A 175 7.56 0.06 -24.02
C GLN A 175 7.35 -0.73 -25.33
N ASN A 176 7.10 -2.03 -25.23
CA ASN A 176 6.84 -2.87 -26.40
C ASN A 176 5.52 -2.52 -27.08
N ASP A 177 4.45 -2.25 -26.32
CA ASP A 177 3.15 -1.86 -26.85
C ASP A 177 3.22 -0.48 -27.53
N THR A 178 3.97 0.46 -26.97
CA THR A 178 4.21 1.78 -27.58
C THR A 178 5.01 1.66 -28.88
N THR A 179 6.00 0.79 -28.92
CA THR A 179 6.81 0.56 -30.14
C THR A 179 5.99 -0.11 -31.24
N ALA A 180 5.13 -1.07 -30.90
CA ALA A 180 4.24 -1.73 -31.85
C ALA A 180 3.20 -0.74 -32.44
N ALA A 181 2.67 0.19 -31.63
CA ALA A 181 1.72 1.19 -32.08
C ALA A 181 2.32 2.30 -32.98
N VAL A 182 3.63 2.49 -32.94
CA VAL A 182 4.35 3.46 -33.81
C VAL A 182 4.71 2.87 -35.17
N ILE A 183 4.76 1.54 -35.29
CA ILE A 183 5.16 0.81 -36.52
C ILE A 183 3.93 0.39 -37.35
N SER A 184 2.73 0.46 -36.79
CA SER A 184 1.45 0.19 -37.45
C SER A 184 0.83 1.47 -38.01
#